data_9a2aec00c9693a0701dcd897997ab9cd
#
_entry.id   9a2aec00c9693a0701dcd897997ab9cd
#
_cell.length_a   1.000
_cell.length_b   1.000
_cell.length_c   1.000
_cell.angle_alpha   90.00
_cell.angle_beta   90.00
_cell.angle_gamma   90.00
#
_symmetry.space_group_name_H-M   'P 1'
#
loop_
_entity.id
_entity.type
_entity.pdbx_description
1 polymer ?
#
loop_
_entity_poly.entity_id
_entity_poly.type
_entity_poly.pdbx_seq_one_letter_code
_entity_poly.pdbx_strand_id
1 'polypeptide(L)'
;MIYTEHKISLNRKEIDSIVHFGGREALFTFLTGNIPPLKKLIYLLFPESLVKSNADGKIKQLLHMTNNPEGQYKTAYIRKSNGKKREIHKPDPTLKKFQKAIYIRILKDMPISNYATAYKEGASLRNATAVHIGKPVILKLDIQNFFGSIPYKTVREMFLKHGFDTDTATTLTTLVCYKGRLPQGTPTSPAISNIVMREFDEKVAEFCIQRNIAYTRYSDDMTFSGEFEKEEIMFFVEDNLKKAGFALNQKKTQFIKQGQRQTVTGVVVNKKQQLPKNYRREIRKEIYYCQKYSVQSHILHANLTEYMYPNGDADCRKYLLHLYGKINFALQINPNDSDMLGYKEYVCQALKNVDFREKTIDSRTNSLPSRWEQFGF
;
A
#
# COMPACT_ATOMS: atom_id res chain seq x y z
N MET A 1 -42.26 -26.54 -6.46
CA MET A 1 -42.45 -25.22 -5.85
C MET A 1 -41.82 -24.18 -6.73
N ILE A 2 -42.64 -23.35 -7.36
CA ILE A 2 -42.22 -22.34 -8.33
C ILE A 2 -41.79 -21.11 -7.51
N TYR A 3 -40.50 -20.81 -7.49
CA TYR A 3 -39.99 -19.58 -6.88
C TYR A 3 -40.27 -18.40 -7.83
N THR A 4 -41.27 -17.58 -7.49
CA THR A 4 -41.49 -16.29 -8.12
C THR A 4 -40.34 -15.34 -7.73
N GLU A 5 -39.48 -15.03 -8.70
CA GLU A 5 -38.46 -13.96 -8.55
C GLU A 5 -39.16 -12.61 -8.38
N HIS A 6 -39.15 -12.06 -7.18
CA HIS A 6 -39.45 -10.66 -6.99
C HIS A 6 -38.27 -9.85 -7.57
N LYS A 7 -38.48 -9.30 -8.77
CA LYS A 7 -37.56 -8.30 -9.35
C LYS A 7 -37.58 -7.04 -8.49
N ILE A 8 -36.55 -6.85 -7.67
CA ILE A 8 -36.29 -5.60 -7.01
C ILE A 8 -35.73 -4.66 -8.08
N SER A 9 -36.56 -3.75 -8.61
CA SER A 9 -36.13 -2.72 -9.57
C SER A 9 -35.80 -1.45 -8.82
N LEU A 10 -34.54 -1.29 -8.44
CA LEU A 10 -34.02 0.02 -8.01
C LEU A 10 -33.57 0.80 -9.23
N ASN A 11 -33.87 2.10 -9.24
CA ASN A 11 -33.30 2.99 -10.22
C ASN A 11 -31.85 3.35 -9.86
N ARG A 12 -31.09 3.85 -10.84
CA ARG A 12 -29.67 4.17 -10.69
C ARG A 12 -29.39 5.19 -9.57
N LYS A 13 -30.32 6.17 -9.37
CA LYS A 13 -30.19 7.19 -8.32
C LYS A 13 -30.36 6.60 -6.91
N GLU A 14 -31.27 5.64 -6.74
CA GLU A 14 -31.47 4.94 -5.46
C GLU A 14 -30.27 4.09 -5.10
N ILE A 15 -29.64 3.43 -6.07
CA ILE A 15 -28.43 2.66 -5.87
C ILE A 15 -27.24 3.58 -5.52
N ASP A 16 -27.06 4.66 -6.24
CA ASP A 16 -26.01 5.66 -5.98
C ASP A 16 -26.21 6.32 -4.59
N SER A 17 -27.46 6.55 -4.17
CA SER A 17 -27.80 7.06 -2.84
C SER A 17 -27.45 6.04 -1.74
N ILE A 18 -27.81 4.77 -1.91
CA ILE A 18 -27.49 3.69 -0.96
C ILE A 18 -25.97 3.51 -0.84
N VAL A 19 -25.26 3.58 -1.97
CA VAL A 19 -23.80 3.40 -2.02
C VAL A 19 -23.03 4.63 -1.49
N HIS A 20 -23.56 5.85 -1.69
CA HIS A 20 -22.88 7.10 -1.28
C HIS A 20 -23.27 7.60 0.12
N PHE A 21 -24.51 7.44 0.53
CA PHE A 21 -25.05 8.05 1.77
C PHE A 21 -25.42 7.04 2.86
N GLY A 22 -25.68 5.79 2.52
CA GLY A 22 -26.24 4.81 3.45
C GLY A 22 -25.21 3.96 4.17
N GLY A 23 -23.95 3.98 3.75
CA GLY A 23 -22.94 3.07 4.30
C GLY A 23 -23.31 1.59 4.16
N ARG A 24 -22.51 0.75 4.84
CA ARG A 24 -22.67 -0.71 4.86
C ARG A 24 -24.01 -1.16 5.47
N GLU A 25 -24.49 -0.46 6.50
CA GLU A 25 -25.73 -0.81 7.22
C GLU A 25 -26.97 -0.60 6.37
N ALA A 26 -27.04 0.48 5.58
CA ALA A 26 -28.18 0.74 4.69
C ALA A 26 -28.27 -0.29 3.55
N LEU A 27 -27.14 -0.69 2.98
CA LEU A 27 -27.10 -1.75 1.98
C LEU A 27 -27.46 -3.12 2.60
N PHE A 28 -27.05 -3.40 3.82
CA PHE A 28 -27.39 -4.62 4.56
C PHE A 28 -28.89 -4.64 4.94
N THR A 29 -29.44 -3.55 5.40
CA THR A 29 -30.87 -3.41 5.72
C THR A 29 -31.73 -3.58 4.47
N PHE A 30 -31.29 -3.03 3.33
CA PHE A 30 -31.96 -3.21 2.05
C PHE A 30 -31.95 -4.67 1.57
N LEU A 31 -30.88 -5.43 1.88
CA LEU A 31 -30.72 -6.84 1.52
C LEU A 31 -31.38 -7.80 2.53
N THR A 32 -32.22 -7.32 3.47
CA THR A 32 -32.93 -8.16 4.46
C THR A 32 -34.06 -9.02 3.87
N GLY A 33 -34.37 -8.85 2.57
CA GLY A 33 -35.29 -9.75 1.85
C GLY A 33 -34.75 -11.19 1.69
N ASN A 34 -35.60 -12.06 1.15
CA ASN A 34 -35.30 -13.51 0.94
C ASN A 34 -34.25 -13.76 -0.18
N ILE A 35 -33.11 -13.05 -0.13
CA ILE A 35 -32.02 -13.15 -1.12
C ILE A 35 -30.99 -14.17 -0.62
N PRO A 36 -30.54 -15.12 -1.45
CA PRO A 36 -29.51 -16.10 -1.07
C PRO A 36 -28.21 -15.41 -0.59
N PRO A 37 -27.53 -15.92 0.46
CA PRO A 37 -26.35 -15.29 1.05
C PRO A 37 -25.25 -14.94 0.05
N LEU A 38 -24.94 -15.83 -0.89
CA LEU A 38 -23.93 -15.56 -1.94
C LEU A 38 -24.34 -14.40 -2.87
N LYS A 39 -25.64 -14.26 -3.15
CA LYS A 39 -26.17 -13.15 -3.97
C LYS A 39 -26.08 -11.83 -3.22
N LYS A 40 -26.37 -11.83 -1.90
CA LYS A 40 -26.15 -10.69 -1.00
C LYS A 40 -24.69 -10.25 -1.01
N LEU A 41 -23.76 -11.19 -0.87
CA LEU A 41 -22.33 -10.92 -0.92
C LEU A 41 -21.90 -10.30 -2.26
N ILE A 42 -22.40 -10.81 -3.38
CA ILE A 42 -22.11 -10.25 -4.71
C ILE A 42 -22.63 -8.83 -4.83
N TYR A 43 -23.82 -8.53 -4.35
CA TYR A 43 -24.37 -7.16 -4.37
C TYR A 43 -23.59 -6.21 -3.47
N LEU A 44 -23.13 -6.68 -2.31
CA LEU A 44 -22.24 -5.89 -1.44
C LEU A 44 -20.92 -5.56 -2.14
N LEU A 45 -20.29 -6.55 -2.77
CA LEU A 45 -18.98 -6.37 -3.41
C LEU A 45 -19.08 -5.63 -4.75
N PHE A 46 -20.16 -5.83 -5.49
CA PHE A 46 -20.38 -5.33 -6.85
C PHE A 46 -21.78 -4.75 -7.01
N PRO A 47 -22.08 -3.57 -6.44
CA PRO A 47 -23.42 -2.98 -6.47
C PRO A 47 -23.98 -2.81 -7.87
N GLU A 48 -23.13 -2.61 -8.89
CA GLU A 48 -23.55 -2.55 -10.29
C GLU A 48 -24.22 -3.83 -10.79
N SER A 49 -24.07 -4.94 -10.09
CA SER A 49 -24.72 -6.22 -10.44
C SER A 49 -26.21 -6.22 -10.18
N LEU A 50 -26.71 -5.29 -9.34
CA LEU A 50 -28.16 -5.05 -9.15
C LEU A 50 -28.82 -4.56 -10.43
N VAL A 51 -28.15 -3.66 -11.17
CA VAL A 51 -28.67 -3.06 -12.41
C VAL A 51 -28.43 -3.94 -13.63
N LYS A 52 -27.23 -4.53 -13.72
CA LYS A 52 -26.77 -5.23 -14.92
C LYS A 52 -27.23 -6.68 -15.02
N SER A 53 -27.98 -7.19 -14.05
CA SER A 53 -28.44 -8.60 -13.97
C SER A 53 -27.32 -9.63 -14.19
N ASN A 54 -26.06 -9.32 -13.81
CA ASN A 54 -24.91 -10.17 -14.02
C ASN A 54 -24.41 -10.87 -12.73
N ALA A 55 -25.25 -10.87 -11.69
CA ALA A 55 -24.90 -11.49 -10.40
C ALA A 55 -24.60 -12.98 -10.53
N ASP A 56 -25.35 -13.74 -11.35
CA ASP A 56 -25.15 -15.17 -11.51
C ASP A 56 -23.79 -15.50 -12.13
N GLY A 57 -23.30 -14.69 -13.07
CA GLY A 57 -21.96 -14.82 -13.61
C GLY A 57 -20.88 -14.60 -12.55
N LYS A 58 -21.06 -13.63 -11.65
CA LYS A 58 -20.15 -13.38 -10.52
C LYS A 58 -20.24 -14.46 -9.44
N ILE A 59 -21.43 -15.03 -9.20
CA ILE A 59 -21.60 -16.17 -8.30
C ILE A 59 -20.83 -17.38 -8.84
N LYS A 60 -20.91 -17.69 -10.14
CA LYS A 60 -20.12 -18.76 -10.75
C LYS A 60 -18.61 -18.55 -10.58
N GLN A 61 -18.12 -17.34 -10.80
CA GLN A 61 -16.72 -16.99 -10.54
C GLN A 61 -16.33 -17.18 -9.07
N LEU A 62 -17.17 -16.71 -8.14
CA LEU A 62 -16.97 -16.85 -6.70
C LEU A 62 -16.86 -18.33 -6.30
N LEU A 63 -17.81 -19.17 -6.74
CA LEU A 63 -17.82 -20.61 -6.47
C LEU A 63 -16.59 -21.32 -7.08
N HIS A 64 -16.19 -20.95 -8.29
CA HIS A 64 -14.96 -21.48 -8.89
C HIS A 64 -13.72 -21.17 -8.04
N MET A 65 -13.58 -19.93 -7.57
CA MET A 65 -12.45 -19.50 -6.74
C MET A 65 -12.46 -20.17 -5.36
N THR A 66 -13.63 -20.31 -4.73
CA THR A 66 -13.74 -20.95 -3.40
C THR A 66 -13.55 -22.46 -3.45
N ASN A 67 -13.89 -23.12 -4.56
CA ASN A 67 -13.66 -24.55 -4.76
C ASN A 67 -12.19 -24.89 -5.11
N ASN A 68 -11.45 -23.96 -5.68
CA ASN A 68 -10.03 -24.12 -5.99
C ASN A 68 -9.23 -22.86 -5.60
N PRO A 69 -9.11 -22.55 -4.30
CA PRO A 69 -8.48 -21.31 -3.85
C PRO A 69 -6.97 -21.26 -4.14
N GLU A 70 -6.27 -22.38 -4.10
CA GLU A 70 -4.82 -22.42 -4.35
C GLU A 70 -4.48 -22.19 -5.81
N GLY A 71 -5.31 -22.66 -6.75
CA GLY A 71 -5.14 -22.47 -8.19
C GLY A 71 -5.26 -21.00 -8.63
N GLN A 72 -5.78 -20.13 -7.78
CA GLN A 72 -5.95 -18.69 -8.08
C GLN A 72 -4.71 -17.85 -7.80
N TYR A 73 -3.59 -18.45 -7.37
CA TYR A 73 -2.37 -17.73 -7.03
C TYR A 73 -1.17 -18.18 -7.85
N LYS A 74 -0.31 -17.22 -8.20
CA LYS A 74 1.02 -17.46 -8.78
C LYS A 74 2.10 -17.00 -7.82
N THR A 75 3.04 -17.88 -7.51
CA THR A 75 4.20 -17.53 -6.69
C THR A 75 5.22 -16.75 -7.51
N ALA A 76 5.74 -15.67 -6.96
CA ALA A 76 6.81 -14.86 -7.52
C ALA A 76 7.83 -14.51 -6.43
N TYR A 77 9.05 -14.17 -6.83
CA TYR A 77 10.14 -13.84 -5.91
C TYR A 77 10.65 -12.44 -6.18
N ILE A 78 10.79 -11.63 -5.12
CA ILE A 78 11.41 -10.30 -5.15
C ILE A 78 12.74 -10.36 -4.40
N ARG A 79 13.82 -9.81 -4.98
CA ARG A 79 15.12 -9.70 -4.29
C ARG A 79 15.02 -8.65 -3.17
N LYS A 80 15.47 -9.01 -1.98
CA LYS A 80 15.69 -8.08 -0.86
C LYS A 80 17.03 -7.37 -1.02
N SER A 81 17.23 -6.24 -0.34
CA SER A 81 18.52 -5.50 -0.32
C SER A 81 19.71 -6.34 0.15
N ASN A 82 19.48 -7.36 0.97
CA ASN A 82 20.49 -8.31 1.46
C ASN A 82 20.71 -9.53 0.54
N GLY A 83 20.22 -9.49 -0.70
CA GLY A 83 20.35 -10.57 -1.70
C GLY A 83 19.39 -11.74 -1.53
N LYS A 84 18.71 -11.88 -0.37
CA LYS A 84 17.72 -12.95 -0.15
C LYS A 84 16.47 -12.72 -0.98
N LYS A 85 15.77 -13.77 -1.37
CA LYS A 85 14.50 -13.71 -2.07
C LYS A 85 13.34 -13.58 -1.06
N ARG A 86 12.35 -12.76 -1.40
CA ARG A 86 11.05 -12.67 -0.71
C ARG A 86 10.02 -13.32 -1.60
N GLU A 87 9.36 -14.33 -1.09
CA GLU A 87 8.24 -14.99 -1.75
C GLU A 87 6.98 -14.12 -1.64
N ILE A 88 6.30 -13.94 -2.77
CA ILE A 88 5.01 -13.25 -2.83
C ILE A 88 4.02 -14.10 -3.63
N HIS A 89 2.76 -14.05 -3.22
CA HIS A 89 1.68 -14.77 -3.87
C HIS A 89 0.77 -13.77 -4.59
N LYS A 90 0.86 -13.77 -5.93
CA LYS A 90 0.08 -12.86 -6.78
C LYS A 90 -1.26 -13.52 -7.10
N PRO A 91 -2.41 -12.96 -6.68
CA PRO A 91 -3.71 -13.46 -7.11
C PRO A 91 -3.87 -13.26 -8.62
N ASP A 92 -4.61 -14.15 -9.27
CA ASP A 92 -5.00 -13.97 -10.65
C ASP A 92 -5.87 -12.70 -10.83
N PRO A 93 -6.11 -12.23 -12.07
CA PRO A 93 -6.87 -11.01 -12.30
C PRO A 93 -8.29 -11.05 -11.72
N THR A 94 -8.96 -12.21 -11.76
CA THR A 94 -10.34 -12.35 -11.26
C THR A 94 -10.37 -12.28 -9.74
N LEU A 95 -9.56 -13.09 -9.05
CA LEU A 95 -9.44 -13.04 -7.60
C LEU A 95 -8.98 -11.65 -7.13
N LYS A 96 -8.02 -11.05 -7.81
CA LYS A 96 -7.56 -9.69 -7.49
C LYS A 96 -8.68 -8.65 -7.55
N LYS A 97 -9.61 -8.79 -8.52
CA LYS A 97 -10.80 -7.93 -8.64
C LYS A 97 -11.73 -8.10 -7.43
N PHE A 98 -11.99 -9.34 -7.01
CA PHE A 98 -12.79 -9.63 -5.81
C PHE A 98 -12.09 -9.11 -4.54
N GLN A 99 -10.80 -9.34 -4.39
CA GLN A 99 -10.03 -8.83 -3.24
C GLN A 99 -10.02 -7.30 -3.17
N LYS A 100 -9.93 -6.61 -4.32
CA LYS A 100 -10.09 -5.15 -4.35
C LYS A 100 -11.48 -4.71 -3.92
N ALA A 101 -12.53 -5.40 -4.35
CA ALA A 101 -13.90 -5.12 -3.93
C ALA A 101 -14.08 -5.36 -2.41
N ILE A 102 -13.55 -6.47 -1.88
CA ILE A 102 -13.53 -6.77 -0.44
C ILE A 102 -12.83 -5.64 0.33
N TYR A 103 -11.67 -5.19 -0.14
CA TYR A 103 -10.95 -4.08 0.49
C TYR A 103 -11.80 -2.80 0.53
N ILE A 104 -12.34 -2.38 -0.62
CA ILE A 104 -13.06 -1.11 -0.76
C ILE A 104 -14.39 -1.13 -0.01
N ARG A 105 -15.13 -2.25 -0.06
CA ARG A 105 -16.52 -2.34 0.44
C ARG A 105 -16.63 -2.88 1.86
N ILE A 106 -15.60 -3.54 2.37
CA ILE A 106 -15.65 -4.21 3.67
C ILE A 106 -14.50 -3.74 4.58
N LEU A 107 -13.24 -3.94 4.15
CA LEU A 107 -12.10 -3.79 5.05
C LEU A 107 -11.72 -2.33 5.31
N LYS A 108 -11.96 -1.44 4.35
CA LYS A 108 -11.57 -0.02 4.44
C LYS A 108 -12.20 0.68 5.66
N ASP A 109 -13.46 0.33 5.96
CA ASP A 109 -14.25 0.96 7.02
C ASP A 109 -14.17 0.21 8.36
N MET A 110 -13.44 -0.93 8.41
CA MET A 110 -13.22 -1.65 9.66
C MET A 110 -12.25 -0.88 10.57
N PRO A 111 -12.50 -0.84 11.88
CA PRO A 111 -11.69 -0.09 12.82
C PRO A 111 -10.28 -0.70 12.94
N ILE A 112 -9.28 0.17 12.88
CA ILE A 112 -7.86 -0.14 13.10
C ILE A 112 -7.30 0.76 14.19
N SER A 113 -6.14 0.38 14.75
CA SER A 113 -5.47 1.21 15.74
C SER A 113 -4.91 2.50 15.14
N ASN A 114 -4.95 3.59 15.91
CA ASN A 114 -4.30 4.86 15.54
C ASN A 114 -2.77 4.72 15.44
N TYR A 115 -2.20 3.78 16.17
CA TYR A 115 -0.76 3.50 16.22
C TYR A 115 -0.26 2.67 15.03
N ALA A 116 -1.17 2.04 14.26
CA ALA A 116 -0.87 1.46 12.97
C ALA A 116 -0.76 2.57 11.91
N THR A 117 0.46 2.86 11.47
CA THR A 117 0.78 4.02 10.61
C THR A 117 0.97 3.67 9.14
N ALA A 118 0.94 2.37 8.78
CA ALA A 118 0.98 1.87 7.41
C ALA A 118 -0.42 1.43 6.94
N TYR A 119 -0.61 1.38 5.63
CA TYR A 119 -1.76 0.73 4.97
C TYR A 119 -3.14 1.31 5.32
N LYS A 120 -3.20 2.57 5.72
CA LYS A 120 -4.45 3.30 5.95
C LYS A 120 -4.52 4.54 5.08
N GLU A 121 -5.70 5.05 4.86
CA GLU A 121 -5.92 6.30 4.12
C GLU A 121 -5.21 7.46 4.83
N GLY A 122 -4.57 8.35 4.06
CA GLY A 122 -3.78 9.45 4.61
C GLY A 122 -2.48 9.03 5.31
N ALA A 123 -2.08 7.76 5.25
CA ALA A 123 -0.81 7.30 5.82
C ALA A 123 0.37 8.01 5.13
N SER A 124 1.29 8.54 5.93
CA SER A 124 2.53 9.12 5.45
C SER A 124 3.69 8.76 6.37
N LEU A 125 4.89 8.61 5.79
CA LEU A 125 6.10 8.41 6.60
C LEU A 125 6.39 9.59 7.52
N ARG A 126 6.02 10.80 7.10
CA ARG A 126 6.15 12.01 7.92
C ARG A 126 5.31 11.90 9.20
N ASN A 127 4.03 11.54 9.09
CA ASN A 127 3.15 11.38 10.24
C ASN A 127 3.60 10.21 11.13
N ALA A 128 4.00 9.09 10.52
CA ALA A 128 4.48 7.92 11.24
C ALA A 128 5.74 8.17 12.09
N THR A 129 6.58 9.13 11.68
CA THR A 129 7.88 9.38 12.33
C THR A 129 7.90 10.63 13.18
N ALA A 130 6.85 11.48 13.15
CA ALA A 130 6.80 12.76 13.84
C ALA A 130 6.96 12.62 15.36
N VAL A 131 6.32 11.63 15.97
CA VAL A 131 6.35 11.40 17.43
C VAL A 131 7.70 10.94 17.96
N HIS A 132 8.61 10.53 17.08
CA HIS A 132 9.95 10.02 17.41
C HIS A 132 11.07 11.06 17.27
N ILE A 133 10.75 12.31 16.87
CA ILE A 133 11.75 13.35 16.66
C ILE A 133 12.41 13.73 17.98
N GLY A 134 13.76 13.80 17.99
CA GLY A 134 14.55 14.33 19.10
C GLY A 134 14.54 13.48 20.36
N LYS A 135 14.03 12.25 20.30
CA LYS A 135 13.95 11.36 21.47
C LYS A 135 15.33 10.79 21.82
N PRO A 136 15.64 10.62 23.13
CA PRO A 136 16.95 10.15 23.58
C PRO A 136 17.28 8.75 23.13
N VAL A 137 16.26 7.86 23.04
CA VAL A 137 16.43 6.47 22.64
C VAL A 137 15.35 6.07 21.64
N ILE A 138 15.71 5.20 20.69
CA ILE A 138 14.79 4.50 19.81
C ILE A 138 15.04 3.00 19.92
N LEU A 139 13.99 2.24 20.24
CA LEU A 139 13.96 0.77 20.12
C LEU A 139 13.10 0.39 18.90
N LYS A 140 13.67 -0.42 18.02
CA LYS A 140 12.98 -0.99 16.87
C LYS A 140 12.84 -2.48 17.04
N LEU A 141 11.63 -2.98 16.88
CA LEU A 141 11.28 -4.39 16.94
C LEU A 141 10.57 -4.80 15.64
N ASP A 142 10.85 -6.00 15.15
CA ASP A 142 10.30 -6.54 13.90
C ASP A 142 9.52 -7.82 14.19
N ILE A 143 8.33 -7.98 13.60
CA ILE A 143 7.53 -9.19 13.76
C ILE A 143 7.97 -10.21 12.71
N GLN A 144 8.33 -11.42 13.17
CA GLN A 144 8.77 -12.50 12.28
C GLN A 144 7.61 -12.97 11.40
N ASN A 145 7.86 -13.09 10.08
CA ASN A 145 6.91 -13.63 9.10
C ASN A 145 5.48 -13.07 9.23
N PHE A 146 5.35 -11.75 9.40
CA PHE A 146 4.15 -11.05 9.84
C PHE A 146 2.85 -11.55 9.18
N PHE A 147 2.72 -11.42 7.85
CA PHE A 147 1.52 -11.88 7.15
C PHE A 147 1.31 -13.39 7.27
N GLY A 148 2.38 -14.18 7.09
CA GLY A 148 2.31 -15.64 7.18
C GLY A 148 2.05 -16.17 8.60
N SER A 149 2.16 -15.35 9.63
CA SER A 149 1.80 -15.70 11.00
C SER A 149 0.31 -15.56 11.29
N ILE A 150 -0.47 -14.92 10.40
CA ILE A 150 -1.92 -14.76 10.55
C ILE A 150 -2.63 -15.97 9.89
N PRO A 151 -3.16 -16.91 10.68
CA PRO A 151 -3.81 -18.11 10.15
C PRO A 151 -5.24 -17.82 9.67
N TYR A 152 -5.76 -18.68 8.81
CA TYR A 152 -7.12 -18.67 8.30
C TYR A 152 -8.17 -18.49 9.41
N LYS A 153 -7.99 -19.23 10.54
CA LYS A 153 -8.89 -19.14 11.70
C LYS A 153 -9.02 -17.71 12.22
N THR A 154 -7.92 -17.01 12.41
CA THR A 154 -7.91 -15.62 12.91
C THR A 154 -8.60 -14.67 11.93
N VAL A 155 -8.39 -14.84 10.62
CA VAL A 155 -9.06 -14.03 9.59
C VAL A 155 -10.57 -14.29 9.59
N ARG A 156 -10.99 -15.54 9.73
CA ARG A 156 -12.41 -15.91 9.82
C ARG A 156 -13.07 -15.33 11.07
N GLU A 157 -12.41 -15.45 12.23
CA GLU A 157 -12.87 -14.87 13.49
C GLU A 157 -12.99 -13.35 13.41
N MET A 158 -12.05 -12.68 12.72
CA MET A 158 -12.14 -11.26 12.44
C MET A 158 -13.44 -10.92 11.69
N PHE A 159 -13.80 -11.62 10.63
CA PHE A 159 -15.04 -11.37 9.90
C PHE A 159 -16.28 -11.65 10.77
N LEU A 160 -16.28 -12.74 11.54
CA LEU A 160 -17.38 -13.05 12.49
C LEU A 160 -17.57 -11.94 13.54
N LYS A 161 -16.49 -11.47 14.16
CA LYS A 161 -16.52 -10.35 15.13
C LYS A 161 -17.09 -9.05 14.53
N HIS A 162 -16.98 -8.88 13.19
CA HIS A 162 -17.53 -7.73 12.50
C HIS A 162 -18.92 -7.97 11.90
N GLY A 163 -19.65 -9.00 12.39
CA GLY A 163 -21.06 -9.21 12.11
C GLY A 163 -21.38 -9.97 10.82
N PHE A 164 -20.40 -10.62 10.20
CA PHE A 164 -20.68 -11.54 9.09
C PHE A 164 -21.13 -12.89 9.63
N ASP A 165 -22.13 -13.52 8.96
CA ASP A 165 -22.53 -14.89 9.26
C ASP A 165 -21.39 -15.88 8.91
N THR A 166 -21.54 -17.11 9.40
CA THR A 166 -20.54 -18.18 9.29
C THR A 166 -20.15 -18.49 7.84
N ASP A 167 -21.12 -18.56 6.93
CA ASP A 167 -20.89 -18.93 5.54
C ASP A 167 -20.22 -17.80 4.76
N THR A 168 -20.69 -16.56 4.97
CA THR A 168 -20.09 -15.36 4.38
C THR A 168 -18.67 -15.14 4.91
N ALA A 169 -18.44 -15.27 6.23
CA ALA A 169 -17.11 -15.15 6.83
C ALA A 169 -16.15 -16.22 6.28
N THR A 170 -16.61 -17.46 6.12
CA THR A 170 -15.83 -18.55 5.52
C THR A 170 -15.48 -18.26 4.06
N THR A 171 -16.46 -17.81 3.27
CA THR A 171 -16.27 -17.43 1.87
C THR A 171 -15.28 -16.29 1.72
N LEU A 172 -15.45 -15.20 2.48
CA LEU A 172 -14.54 -14.06 2.47
C LEU A 172 -13.11 -14.48 2.87
N THR A 173 -12.97 -15.31 3.91
CA THR A 173 -11.67 -15.80 4.36
C THR A 173 -10.99 -16.64 3.30
N THR A 174 -11.72 -17.49 2.60
CA THR A 174 -11.19 -18.33 1.51
C THR A 174 -10.66 -17.47 0.35
N LEU A 175 -11.32 -16.35 0.03
CA LEU A 175 -10.87 -15.44 -1.02
C LEU A 175 -9.62 -14.62 -0.66
N VAL A 176 -9.33 -14.43 0.63
CA VAL A 176 -8.22 -13.57 1.07
C VAL A 176 -7.04 -14.35 1.65
N CYS A 177 -7.20 -15.64 1.95
CA CYS A 177 -6.16 -16.52 2.45
C CYS A 177 -5.59 -17.42 1.34
N TYR A 178 -4.36 -17.85 1.52
CA TYR A 178 -3.67 -18.82 0.66
C TYR A 178 -2.95 -19.84 1.54
N LYS A 179 -3.15 -21.14 1.26
CA LYS A 179 -2.56 -22.24 2.06
C LYS A 179 -2.78 -22.07 3.57
N GLY A 180 -4.02 -21.72 3.94
CA GLY A 180 -4.43 -21.57 5.34
C GLY A 180 -3.86 -20.36 6.09
N ARG A 181 -3.25 -19.38 5.41
CA ARG A 181 -2.63 -18.19 5.99
C ARG A 181 -2.86 -16.96 5.16
N LEU A 182 -2.61 -15.78 5.75
CA LEU A 182 -2.67 -14.51 5.03
C LEU A 182 -1.46 -14.37 4.08
N PRO A 183 -1.67 -14.27 2.76
CA PRO A 183 -0.56 -14.24 1.80
C PRO A 183 0.09 -12.85 1.71
N GLN A 184 1.38 -12.81 1.39
CA GLN A 184 2.06 -11.56 1.03
C GLN A 184 1.89 -11.27 -0.47
N GLY A 185 1.45 -10.05 -0.82
CA GLY A 185 1.33 -9.60 -2.22
C GLY A 185 -0.11 -9.46 -2.73
N THR A 186 -1.10 -9.48 -1.85
CA THR A 186 -2.51 -9.29 -2.18
C THR A 186 -3.04 -7.92 -1.78
N PRO A 187 -4.13 -7.43 -2.38
CA PRO A 187 -4.73 -6.15 -2.02
C PRO A 187 -5.32 -6.09 -0.61
N THR A 188 -5.71 -7.23 -0.03
CA THR A 188 -6.43 -7.32 1.25
C THR A 188 -5.54 -7.54 2.45
N SER A 189 -4.40 -8.22 2.29
CA SER A 189 -3.53 -8.60 3.41
C SER A 189 -3.06 -7.42 4.28
N PRO A 190 -2.70 -6.26 3.72
CA PRO A 190 -2.31 -5.11 4.53
C PRO A 190 -3.41 -4.61 5.47
N ALA A 191 -4.65 -4.48 4.98
CA ALA A 191 -5.78 -4.03 5.78
C ALA A 191 -6.14 -5.07 6.87
N ILE A 192 -6.25 -6.35 6.49
CA ILE A 192 -6.56 -7.44 7.43
C ILE A 192 -5.52 -7.48 8.55
N SER A 193 -4.23 -7.34 8.23
CA SER A 193 -3.18 -7.36 9.26
C SER A 193 -3.34 -6.23 10.28
N ASN A 194 -3.74 -5.03 9.85
CA ASN A 194 -3.99 -3.91 10.76
C ASN A 194 -5.22 -4.14 11.64
N ILE A 195 -6.29 -4.72 11.09
CA ILE A 195 -7.52 -5.04 11.83
C ILE A 195 -7.24 -6.10 12.90
N VAL A 196 -6.52 -7.16 12.53
CA VAL A 196 -6.14 -8.26 13.45
C VAL A 196 -5.24 -7.76 14.58
N MET A 197 -4.31 -6.85 14.28
CA MET A 197 -3.37 -6.32 15.26
C MET A 197 -3.93 -5.21 16.14
N ARG A 198 -5.18 -4.79 15.95
CA ARG A 198 -5.75 -3.66 16.68
C ARG A 198 -5.68 -3.83 18.19
N GLU A 199 -6.15 -4.96 18.73
CA GLU A 199 -6.15 -5.21 20.17
C GLU A 199 -4.73 -5.24 20.76
N PHE A 200 -3.77 -5.76 20.01
CA PHE A 200 -2.36 -5.73 20.40
C PHE A 200 -1.82 -4.29 20.43
N ASP A 201 -2.06 -3.51 19.37
CA ASP A 201 -1.60 -2.12 19.29
C ASP A 201 -2.15 -1.26 20.42
N GLU A 202 -3.45 -1.42 20.77
CA GLU A 202 -4.08 -0.66 21.85
C GLU A 202 -3.45 -1.00 23.22
N LYS A 203 -3.20 -2.27 23.52
CA LYS A 203 -2.53 -2.71 24.75
C LYS A 203 -1.10 -2.17 24.85
N VAL A 204 -0.35 -2.24 23.76
CA VAL A 204 1.03 -1.72 23.72
C VAL A 204 1.04 -0.21 23.87
N ALA A 205 0.10 0.48 23.24
CA ALA A 205 -0.01 1.93 23.34
C ALA A 205 -0.37 2.38 24.76
N GLU A 206 -1.32 1.72 25.41
CA GLU A 206 -1.67 2.00 26.82
C GLU A 206 -0.45 1.86 27.74
N PHE A 207 0.31 0.76 27.62
CA PHE A 207 1.55 0.55 28.35
C PHE A 207 2.57 1.67 28.12
N CYS A 208 2.72 2.12 26.85
CA CYS A 208 3.65 3.17 26.46
C CYS A 208 3.22 4.56 26.97
N ILE A 209 1.91 4.88 26.90
CA ILE A 209 1.37 6.17 27.37
C ILE A 209 1.66 6.35 28.87
N GLN A 210 1.41 5.33 29.70
CA GLN A 210 1.67 5.37 31.15
C GLN A 210 3.15 5.67 31.49
N ARG A 211 4.06 5.46 30.54
CA ARG A 211 5.52 5.64 30.68
C ARG A 211 6.08 6.79 29.86
N ASN A 212 5.22 7.60 29.24
CA ASN A 212 5.64 8.70 28.34
C ASN A 212 6.53 8.22 27.18
N ILE A 213 6.26 7.01 26.65
CA ILE A 213 6.97 6.41 25.53
C ILE A 213 6.11 6.59 24.27
N ALA A 214 6.71 7.11 23.19
CA ALA A 214 6.05 7.16 21.89
C ALA A 214 6.11 5.78 21.22
N TYR A 215 4.97 5.32 20.71
CA TYR A 215 4.83 4.05 19.99
C TYR A 215 4.20 4.25 18.63
N THR A 216 4.74 3.59 17.62
CA THR A 216 4.11 3.43 16.29
C THR A 216 4.43 2.06 15.71
N ARG A 217 3.48 1.50 14.92
CA ARG A 217 3.72 0.31 14.12
C ARG A 217 3.54 0.62 12.62
N TYR A 218 4.55 0.30 11.83
CA TYR A 218 4.52 0.38 10.38
C TYR A 218 4.63 -1.03 9.80
N SER A 219 3.49 -1.68 9.50
CA SER A 219 3.43 -3.09 9.11
C SER A 219 3.96 -4.03 10.20
N ASP A 220 5.08 -4.71 9.94
CA ASP A 220 5.84 -5.57 10.85
C ASP A 220 6.84 -4.81 11.74
N ASP A 221 7.17 -3.56 11.40
CA ASP A 221 8.13 -2.74 12.15
C ASP A 221 7.42 -1.95 13.28
N MET A 222 7.77 -2.23 14.53
CA MET A 222 7.35 -1.49 15.72
C MET A 222 8.47 -0.56 16.17
N THR A 223 8.15 0.69 16.47
CA THR A 223 9.10 1.68 16.96
C THR A 223 8.65 2.29 18.27
N PHE A 224 9.53 2.28 19.25
CA PHE A 224 9.37 2.88 20.58
C PHE A 224 10.42 3.97 20.75
N SER A 225 10.06 5.10 21.37
CA SER A 225 11.04 6.16 21.65
C SER A 225 10.69 6.96 22.88
N GLY A 226 11.72 7.33 23.65
CA GLY A 226 11.58 8.01 24.94
C GLY A 226 12.74 7.68 25.84
N GLU A 227 12.51 7.72 27.15
CA GLU A 227 13.42 7.25 28.19
C GLU A 227 12.86 5.98 28.79
N PHE A 228 13.56 4.86 28.59
CA PHE A 228 13.12 3.55 29.08
C PHE A 228 14.25 2.52 29.03
N GLU A 229 14.10 1.47 29.84
CA GLU A 229 14.96 0.29 29.77
C GLU A 229 14.47 -0.65 28.65
N LYS A 230 15.39 -1.09 27.81
CA LYS A 230 15.09 -1.92 26.64
C LYS A 230 14.36 -3.21 27.02
N GLU A 231 14.80 -3.83 28.09
CA GLU A 231 14.35 -5.15 28.57
C GLU A 231 12.87 -5.12 28.98
N GLU A 232 12.42 -4.03 29.60
CA GLU A 232 11.03 -3.84 30.02
C GLU A 232 10.07 -3.84 28.81
N ILE A 233 10.42 -3.05 27.78
CA ILE A 233 9.60 -2.98 26.54
C ILE A 233 9.61 -4.32 25.83
N MET A 234 10.79 -4.95 25.70
CA MET A 234 10.92 -6.23 25.00
C MET A 234 10.11 -7.32 25.68
N PHE A 235 10.18 -7.42 27.00
CA PHE A 235 9.43 -8.42 27.75
C PHE A 235 7.90 -8.23 27.55
N PHE A 236 7.43 -7.00 27.71
CA PHE A 236 6.00 -6.69 27.54
C PHE A 236 5.50 -6.99 26.13
N VAL A 237 6.25 -6.54 25.11
CA VAL A 237 5.89 -6.72 23.70
C VAL A 237 5.94 -8.20 23.32
N GLU A 238 6.96 -8.95 23.72
CA GLU A 238 7.13 -10.37 23.40
C GLU A 238 6.01 -11.22 24.00
N ASP A 239 5.64 -10.98 25.25
CA ASP A 239 4.52 -11.66 25.93
C ASP A 239 3.18 -11.40 25.21
N ASN A 240 2.88 -10.14 24.87
CA ASN A 240 1.65 -9.79 24.17
C ASN A 240 1.64 -10.27 22.71
N LEU A 241 2.77 -10.26 21.99
CA LEU A 241 2.88 -10.84 20.66
C LEU A 241 2.62 -12.35 20.68
N LYS A 242 3.20 -13.06 21.66
CA LYS A 242 2.99 -14.51 21.82
C LYS A 242 1.50 -14.83 22.07
N LYS A 243 0.82 -14.06 22.91
CA LYS A 243 -0.65 -14.17 23.14
C LYS A 243 -1.45 -13.91 21.86
N ALA A 244 -0.98 -13.02 20.99
CA ALA A 244 -1.61 -12.73 19.70
C ALA A 244 -1.19 -13.70 18.57
N GLY A 245 -0.36 -14.72 18.85
CA GLY A 245 0.09 -15.71 17.87
C GLY A 245 1.26 -15.29 17.00
N PHE A 246 2.03 -14.27 17.41
CA PHE A 246 3.20 -13.76 16.70
C PHE A 246 4.49 -13.98 17.48
N ALA A 247 5.62 -13.78 16.81
CA ALA A 247 6.95 -13.83 17.42
C ALA A 247 7.82 -12.65 16.99
N LEU A 248 8.72 -12.20 17.87
CA LEU A 248 9.72 -11.19 17.54
C LEU A 248 10.83 -11.78 16.67
N ASN A 249 11.32 -10.98 15.74
CA ASN A 249 12.54 -11.24 15.01
C ASN A 249 13.73 -10.65 15.78
N GLN A 250 14.28 -11.41 16.74
CA GLN A 250 15.38 -10.98 17.61
C GLN A 250 16.59 -10.43 16.82
N LYS A 251 16.87 -10.99 15.63
CA LYS A 251 18.02 -10.59 14.78
C LYS A 251 17.87 -9.17 14.20
N LYS A 252 16.67 -8.62 14.17
CA LYS A 252 16.38 -7.28 13.66
C LYS A 252 16.16 -6.25 14.76
N THR A 253 16.17 -6.65 16.02
CA THR A 253 16.04 -5.72 17.14
C THR A 253 17.19 -4.72 17.15
N GLN A 254 16.84 -3.42 17.23
CA GLN A 254 17.82 -2.34 17.27
C GLN A 254 17.50 -1.39 18.42
N PHE A 255 18.51 -1.09 19.22
CA PHE A 255 18.44 -0.09 20.29
C PHE A 255 19.42 1.03 19.99
N ILE A 256 18.93 2.25 19.72
CA ILE A 256 19.69 3.32 19.11
C ILE A 256 19.63 4.54 20.04
N LYS A 257 20.76 4.96 20.57
CA LYS A 257 20.90 6.16 21.43
C LYS A 257 21.02 7.43 20.59
N GLN A 258 20.78 8.59 21.19
CA GLN A 258 20.76 9.91 20.50
C GLN A 258 22.08 10.26 19.80
N GLY A 259 23.23 9.81 20.31
CA GLY A 259 24.54 9.99 19.66
C GLY A 259 24.72 9.23 18.34
N GLN A 260 23.83 8.29 18.03
CA GLN A 260 23.84 7.52 16.81
C GLN A 260 22.80 8.07 15.83
N ARG A 261 22.88 7.64 14.55
CA ARG A 261 21.86 7.99 13.56
C ARG A 261 20.55 7.22 13.83
N GLN A 262 19.58 7.92 14.37
CA GLN A 262 18.24 7.40 14.64
C GLN A 262 17.39 7.44 13.37
N THR A 263 16.94 6.29 12.91
CA THR A 263 16.07 6.16 11.72
C THR A 263 14.82 5.36 12.06
N VAL A 264 13.66 5.89 11.65
CA VAL A 264 12.36 5.20 11.73
C VAL A 264 11.81 5.07 10.32
N THR A 265 11.50 3.86 9.87
CA THR A 265 11.00 3.58 8.51
C THR A 265 11.81 4.28 7.40
N GLY A 266 13.15 4.38 7.57
CA GLY A 266 14.05 5.03 6.61
C GLY A 266 14.20 6.55 6.76
N VAL A 267 13.41 7.21 7.62
CA VAL A 267 13.50 8.64 7.91
C VAL A 267 14.42 8.88 9.11
N VAL A 268 15.37 9.80 9.01
CA VAL A 268 16.23 10.25 10.13
C VAL A 268 15.43 11.19 11.01
N VAL A 269 15.44 10.96 12.34
CA VAL A 269 14.62 11.70 13.32
C VAL A 269 15.42 12.33 14.48
N ASN A 270 16.75 12.36 14.44
CA ASN A 270 17.59 12.88 15.53
C ASN A 270 17.22 14.29 15.99
N LYS A 271 17.03 15.25 15.06
CA LYS A 271 16.68 16.66 15.36
C LYS A 271 15.44 17.11 14.60
N LYS A 272 15.27 16.61 13.39
CA LYS A 272 14.15 16.88 12.48
C LYS A 272 14.00 15.71 11.54
N GLN A 273 12.84 15.59 10.90
CA GLN A 273 12.62 14.60 9.87
C GLN A 273 13.38 14.94 8.60
N GLN A 274 14.16 14.01 8.10
CA GLN A 274 14.85 14.15 6.82
C GLN A 274 15.26 12.79 6.26
N LEU A 275 15.47 12.72 4.95
CA LEU A 275 16.02 11.52 4.34
C LEU A 275 17.52 11.38 4.68
N PRO A 276 18.06 10.15 4.64
CA PRO A 276 19.48 9.89 4.88
C PRO A 276 20.40 10.76 4.00
N LYS A 277 21.56 11.13 4.55
CA LYS A 277 22.53 12.02 3.86
C LYS A 277 22.96 11.49 2.48
N ASN A 278 23.09 10.18 2.33
CA ASN A 278 23.44 9.55 1.03
C ASN A 278 22.35 9.76 -0.03
N TYR A 279 21.06 9.62 0.30
CA TYR A 279 19.96 9.87 -0.62
C TYR A 279 19.95 11.33 -1.12
N ARG A 280 20.09 12.30 -0.19
CA ARG A 280 20.15 13.71 -0.53
C ARG A 280 21.40 14.05 -1.36
N ARG A 281 22.54 13.43 -1.04
CA ARG A 281 23.80 13.61 -1.78
C ARG A 281 23.70 13.09 -3.20
N GLU A 282 23.01 11.97 -3.41
CA GLU A 282 22.77 11.42 -4.73
C GLU A 282 21.96 12.39 -5.59
N ILE A 283 20.82 12.90 -5.10
CA ILE A 283 20.03 13.91 -5.82
C ILE A 283 20.89 15.13 -6.16
N ARG A 284 21.65 15.66 -5.19
CA ARG A 284 22.55 16.81 -5.43
C ARG A 284 23.54 16.53 -6.54
N LYS A 285 24.13 15.34 -6.56
CA LYS A 285 25.10 14.91 -7.59
C LYS A 285 24.45 14.88 -8.97
N GLU A 286 23.27 14.28 -9.09
CA GLU A 286 22.54 14.19 -10.33
C GLU A 286 22.14 15.57 -10.87
N ILE A 287 21.61 16.44 -10.01
CA ILE A 287 21.25 17.82 -10.38
C ILE A 287 22.50 18.62 -10.83
N TYR A 288 23.61 18.51 -10.10
CA TYR A 288 24.86 19.17 -10.45
C TYR A 288 25.32 18.81 -11.88
N TYR A 289 25.30 17.52 -12.23
CA TYR A 289 25.70 17.09 -13.56
C TYR A 289 24.72 17.53 -14.65
N CYS A 290 23.42 17.50 -14.38
CA CYS A 290 22.42 18.04 -15.30
C CYS A 290 22.59 19.53 -15.55
N GLN A 291 22.91 20.31 -14.53
CA GLN A 291 23.17 21.75 -14.67
C GLN A 291 24.47 22.06 -15.41
N LYS A 292 25.53 21.29 -15.12
CA LYS A 292 26.86 21.53 -15.68
C LYS A 292 27.01 21.09 -17.13
N TYR A 293 26.42 19.94 -17.50
CA TYR A 293 26.66 19.29 -18.79
C TYR A 293 25.40 19.05 -19.65
N SER A 294 24.24 19.47 -19.22
CA SER A 294 22.92 19.16 -19.73
C SER A 294 22.38 17.78 -19.31
N VAL A 295 21.08 17.66 -19.31
CA VAL A 295 20.37 16.39 -18.96
C VAL A 295 20.74 15.28 -19.95
N GLN A 296 20.72 15.57 -21.23
CA GLN A 296 21.07 14.61 -22.30
C GLN A 296 22.51 14.09 -22.14
N SER A 297 23.46 15.00 -21.99
CA SER A 297 24.87 14.66 -21.81
C SER A 297 25.09 13.80 -20.55
N HIS A 298 24.41 14.14 -19.43
CA HIS A 298 24.51 13.37 -18.20
C HIS A 298 24.02 11.92 -18.39
N ILE A 299 22.86 11.72 -19.03
CA ILE A 299 22.30 10.38 -19.30
C ILE A 299 23.26 9.54 -20.10
N LEU A 300 23.81 10.11 -21.18
CA LEU A 300 24.71 9.41 -22.09
C LEU A 300 26.06 9.07 -21.44
N HIS A 301 26.71 10.04 -20.78
CA HIS A 301 28.02 9.82 -20.14
C HIS A 301 27.93 8.90 -18.91
N ALA A 302 26.84 8.94 -18.14
CA ALA A 302 26.63 8.05 -17.02
C ALA A 302 26.10 6.67 -17.44
N ASN A 303 25.88 6.44 -18.73
CA ASN A 303 25.34 5.21 -19.32
C ASN A 303 24.07 4.72 -18.63
N LEU A 304 23.12 5.63 -18.43
CA LEU A 304 21.84 5.37 -17.74
C LEU A 304 20.85 4.72 -18.72
N THR A 305 21.10 3.46 -19.06
CA THR A 305 20.38 2.71 -20.12
C THR A 305 18.86 2.65 -19.92
N GLU A 306 18.37 2.68 -18.68
CA GLU A 306 16.94 2.75 -18.38
C GLU A 306 16.26 4.06 -18.83
N TYR A 307 17.05 5.11 -19.13
CA TYR A 307 16.59 6.42 -19.64
C TYR A 307 17.10 6.68 -21.07
N MET A 308 17.28 5.63 -21.85
CA MET A 308 17.65 5.73 -23.25
C MET A 308 16.61 5.04 -24.13
N TYR A 309 16.38 5.58 -25.31
CA TYR A 309 15.58 4.93 -26.34
C TYR A 309 16.38 3.79 -27.02
N PRO A 310 15.72 2.86 -27.74
CA PRO A 310 16.40 1.76 -28.44
C PRO A 310 17.43 2.22 -29.47
N ASN A 311 17.29 3.43 -30.04
CA ASN A 311 18.23 4.04 -30.96
C ASN A 311 19.45 4.68 -30.27
N GLY A 312 19.55 4.61 -28.95
CA GLY A 312 20.64 5.17 -28.17
C GLY A 312 20.46 6.63 -27.72
N ASP A 313 19.39 7.29 -28.11
CA ASP A 313 19.09 8.66 -27.67
C ASP A 313 18.62 8.72 -26.24
N ALA A 314 18.91 9.83 -25.54
CA ALA A 314 18.51 10.02 -24.17
C ALA A 314 17.02 10.43 -24.04
N ASP A 315 16.26 9.69 -23.22
CA ASP A 315 14.91 10.06 -22.78
C ASP A 315 14.99 11.04 -21.61
N CYS A 316 15.27 12.29 -21.93
CA CYS A 316 15.41 13.37 -20.94
C CYS A 316 14.15 13.56 -20.11
N ARG A 317 12.95 13.39 -20.70
CA ARG A 317 11.68 13.56 -20.02
C ARG A 317 11.48 12.49 -18.93
N LYS A 318 11.69 11.24 -19.28
CA LYS A 318 11.59 10.11 -18.33
C LYS A 318 12.56 10.26 -17.16
N TYR A 319 13.80 10.68 -17.43
CA TYR A 319 14.81 10.92 -16.41
C TYR A 319 14.43 12.07 -15.48
N LEU A 320 14.01 13.21 -16.03
CA LEU A 320 13.55 14.35 -15.22
C LEU A 320 12.34 14.03 -14.36
N LEU A 321 11.37 13.25 -14.87
CA LEU A 321 10.25 12.77 -14.08
C LEU A 321 10.69 11.86 -12.92
N HIS A 322 11.70 11.02 -13.14
CA HIS A 322 12.29 10.23 -12.06
C HIS A 322 12.94 11.11 -10.99
N LEU A 323 13.76 12.09 -11.38
CA LEU A 323 14.36 13.07 -10.46
C LEU A 323 13.28 13.86 -9.69
N TYR A 324 12.25 14.31 -10.38
CA TYR A 324 11.11 14.99 -9.79
C TYR A 324 10.44 14.14 -8.71
N GLY A 325 10.25 12.83 -8.98
CA GLY A 325 9.73 11.89 -7.99
C GLY A 325 10.62 11.76 -6.76
N LYS A 326 11.96 11.62 -6.94
CA LYS A 326 12.94 11.57 -5.83
C LYS A 326 12.91 12.83 -4.98
N ILE A 327 12.86 14.00 -5.60
CA ILE A 327 12.83 15.30 -4.92
C ILE A 327 11.50 15.48 -4.15
N ASN A 328 10.37 15.18 -4.79
CA ASN A 328 9.08 15.26 -4.12
C ASN A 328 8.99 14.33 -2.91
N PHE A 329 9.55 13.12 -3.00
CA PHE A 329 9.63 12.23 -1.85
C PHE A 329 10.44 12.84 -0.70
N ALA A 330 11.56 13.51 -0.99
CA ALA A 330 12.32 14.22 0.02
C ALA A 330 11.51 15.38 0.66
N LEU A 331 10.77 16.14 -0.15
CA LEU A 331 9.91 17.24 0.30
C LEU A 331 8.67 16.76 1.07
N GLN A 332 8.14 15.56 0.80
CA GLN A 332 7.08 14.96 1.63
C GLN A 332 7.55 14.71 3.06
N ILE A 333 8.83 14.38 3.24
CA ILE A 333 9.43 14.16 4.57
C ILE A 333 9.79 15.49 5.22
N ASN A 334 10.49 16.38 4.50
CA ASN A 334 10.87 17.71 4.97
C ASN A 334 10.48 18.79 3.95
N PRO A 335 9.27 19.37 4.05
CA PRO A 335 8.79 20.39 3.11
C PRO A 335 9.64 21.65 3.05
N ASN A 336 10.40 21.94 4.12
CA ASN A 336 11.24 23.14 4.25
C ASN A 336 12.72 22.89 3.91
N ASP A 337 13.01 21.83 3.12
CA ASP A 337 14.38 21.59 2.66
C ASP A 337 14.68 22.50 1.45
N SER A 338 15.42 23.60 1.71
CA SER A 338 15.73 24.63 0.72
C SER A 338 16.48 24.09 -0.50
N ASP A 339 17.42 23.14 -0.30
CA ASP A 339 18.12 22.50 -1.42
C ASP A 339 17.12 21.76 -2.33
N MET A 340 16.21 20.96 -1.73
CA MET A 340 15.24 20.19 -2.49
C MET A 340 14.20 21.07 -3.20
N LEU A 341 13.83 22.21 -2.60
CA LEU A 341 12.95 23.20 -3.25
C LEU A 341 13.61 23.80 -4.49
N GLY A 342 14.87 24.22 -4.40
CA GLY A 342 15.62 24.74 -5.54
C GLY A 342 15.83 23.70 -6.64
N TYR A 343 16.09 22.43 -6.27
CA TYR A 343 16.21 21.35 -7.26
C TYR A 343 14.88 21.03 -7.93
N LYS A 344 13.77 21.11 -7.20
CA LYS A 344 12.42 20.97 -7.78
C LYS A 344 12.14 22.03 -8.83
N GLU A 345 12.45 23.27 -8.53
CA GLU A 345 12.27 24.41 -9.45
C GLU A 345 13.08 24.19 -10.74
N TYR A 346 14.37 23.85 -10.62
CA TYR A 346 15.21 23.51 -11.77
C TYR A 346 14.61 22.38 -12.62
N VAL A 347 14.19 21.27 -12.01
CA VAL A 347 13.62 20.13 -12.76
C VAL A 347 12.30 20.50 -13.44
N CYS A 348 11.44 21.30 -12.80
CA CYS A 348 10.20 21.79 -13.39
C CYS A 348 10.48 22.66 -14.62
N GLN A 349 11.50 23.54 -14.56
CA GLN A 349 11.89 24.37 -15.70
C GLN A 349 12.47 23.53 -16.84
N ALA A 350 13.33 22.55 -16.51
CA ALA A 350 13.90 21.63 -17.50
C ALA A 350 12.83 20.78 -18.20
N LEU A 351 11.80 20.31 -17.48
CA LEU A 351 10.66 19.59 -18.06
C LEU A 351 9.88 20.45 -19.06
N LYS A 352 9.60 21.72 -18.71
CA LYS A 352 8.92 22.66 -19.64
C LYS A 352 9.71 22.83 -20.94
N ASN A 353 11.04 22.91 -20.85
CA ASN A 353 11.91 23.08 -22.03
C ASN A 353 11.92 21.81 -22.92
N VAL A 354 11.84 20.60 -22.33
CA VAL A 354 11.73 19.35 -23.09
C VAL A 354 10.36 19.27 -23.77
N ASP A 355 9.26 19.49 -23.05
CA ASP A 355 7.90 19.44 -23.59
C ASP A 355 7.69 20.46 -24.73
N PHE A 356 8.33 21.65 -24.64
CA PHE A 356 8.30 22.65 -25.70
C PHE A 356 9.03 22.17 -26.97
N ARG A 357 10.20 21.54 -26.84
CA ARG A 357 10.96 21.00 -27.97
C ARG A 357 10.21 19.87 -28.66
N GLU A 358 9.61 18.93 -27.92
CA GLU A 358 8.82 17.83 -28.47
C GLU A 358 7.63 18.36 -29.28
N LYS A 359 6.86 19.32 -28.75
CA LYS A 359 5.74 19.96 -29.47
C LYS A 359 6.19 20.68 -30.74
N THR A 360 7.36 21.31 -30.75
CA THR A 360 7.90 22.02 -31.90
C THR A 360 8.35 21.04 -32.99
N ILE A 361 8.84 19.86 -32.61
CA ILE A 361 9.21 18.81 -33.57
C ILE A 361 7.96 18.20 -34.20
N ASP A 362 6.92 17.86 -33.37
CA ASP A 362 5.64 17.33 -33.88
C ASP A 362 4.93 18.31 -34.83
N SER A 363 4.96 19.60 -34.53
CA SER A 363 4.37 20.62 -35.41
C SER A 363 5.10 20.75 -36.75
N ARG A 364 6.40 20.49 -36.77
CA ARG A 364 7.20 20.49 -38.02
C ARG A 364 7.04 19.20 -38.82
N THR A 365 6.84 18.04 -38.13
CA THR A 365 6.60 16.75 -38.80
C THR A 365 5.20 16.64 -39.37
N ASN A 366 4.21 17.27 -38.78
CA ASN A 366 2.82 17.36 -39.28
C ASN A 366 2.70 18.35 -40.48
N SER A 367 3.70 19.16 -40.77
CA SER A 367 3.76 20.04 -41.93
C SER A 367 4.46 19.46 -43.17
N LEU A 368 4.99 18.25 -43.06
CA LEU A 368 5.50 17.48 -44.21
C LEU A 368 4.34 16.68 -44.83
N PRO A 369 4.02 16.85 -46.12
CA PRO A 369 3.01 16.02 -46.78
C PRO A 369 3.42 14.57 -46.66
N SER A 370 2.49 13.73 -46.18
CA SER A 370 2.69 12.30 -45.99
C SER A 370 3.11 11.66 -47.32
N ARG A 371 4.35 11.20 -47.40
CA ARG A 371 4.93 10.52 -48.56
C ARG A 371 4.24 9.17 -48.89
N TRP A 372 3.16 8.86 -48.17
CA TRP A 372 2.40 7.61 -48.27
C TRP A 372 1.12 7.71 -49.08
N GLU A 373 0.68 8.91 -49.49
CA GLU A 373 -0.46 9.08 -50.40
C GLU A 373 -0.12 8.87 -51.89
N GLN A 374 1.14 8.60 -52.22
CA GLN A 374 1.53 8.31 -53.62
C GLN A 374 1.62 6.82 -54.00
N PHE A 375 1.43 5.91 -53.02
CA PHE A 375 1.34 4.48 -53.29
C PHE A 375 -0.01 3.98 -52.79
N GLY A 376 -1.00 4.00 -53.69
CA GLY A 376 -2.31 3.40 -53.44
C GLY A 376 -2.17 1.90 -53.08
N PHE A 377 -2.36 1.61 -51.80
CA PHE A 377 -2.75 0.34 -51.22
C PHE A 377 -3.60 0.65 -49.99
#